data_62db6994953159d537dbac56182bb7c9
#
_entry.id   62db6994953159d537dbac56182bb7c9
#
_cell.length_a   1.000
_cell.length_b   1.000
_cell.length_c   1.000
_cell.angle_alpha   90.00
_cell.angle_beta   90.00
_cell.angle_gamma   90.00
#
_symmetry.space_group_name_H-M   'P 1'
#
loop_
_entity.id
_entity.type
_entity.pdbx_description
1 polymer ?
#
loop_
_entity_poly.entity_id
_entity_poly.type
_entity_poly.pdbx_seq_one_letter_code
_entity_poly.pdbx_strand_id
1 'polypeptide(L)'
;MDLAIEKGPAKILARIQPKVAMSMLTKMEAIAANPAARHANVEKMQGIKNAFRLRHGDWRIVYEIDPNLAVVRVTKIGPRGQVYR
;
A
#
# COMPACT_ATOMS: atom_id res chain seq x y z
N MET A 1 -10.23 -6.91 6.52
CA MET A 1 -8.92 -7.34 7.04
C MET A 1 -8.27 -6.18 7.79
N ASP A 2 -7.42 -6.49 8.73
CA ASP A 2 -6.64 -5.47 9.41
C ASP A 2 -5.59 -4.86 8.48
N LEU A 3 -5.24 -3.61 8.71
CA LEU A 3 -4.17 -2.93 7.99
C LEU A 3 -2.94 -2.87 8.88
N ALA A 4 -1.82 -3.37 8.38
CA ALA A 4 -0.53 -3.28 9.05
C ALA A 4 0.43 -2.48 8.15
N ILE A 5 1.20 -1.60 8.77
CA ILE A 5 2.17 -0.79 8.04
C ILE A 5 3.55 -1.09 8.61
N GLU A 6 4.46 -1.58 7.77
CA GLU A 6 5.81 -1.88 8.20
C GLU A 6 6.57 -0.61 8.57
N LYS A 7 7.65 -0.77 9.29
CA LYS A 7 8.42 0.33 9.87
C LYS A 7 8.94 1.31 8.82
N GLY A 8 9.44 0.80 7.70
CA GLY A 8 9.93 1.64 6.62
C GLY A 8 8.87 2.56 6.05
N PRO A 9 7.74 2.01 5.55
CA PRO A 9 6.62 2.83 5.09
C PRO A 9 6.07 3.77 6.16
N ALA A 10 6.00 3.34 7.41
CA ALA A 10 5.51 4.20 8.49
C ALA A 10 6.38 5.44 8.66
N LYS A 11 7.70 5.30 8.52
CA LYS A 11 8.62 6.44 8.58
C LYS A 11 8.38 7.43 7.44
N ILE A 12 8.10 6.92 6.24
CA ILE A 12 7.80 7.77 5.09
C ILE A 12 6.52 8.56 5.35
N LEU A 13 5.46 7.89 5.82
CA LEU A 13 4.20 8.56 6.13
C LEU A 13 4.35 9.66 7.18
N ALA A 14 5.27 9.48 8.12
CA ALA A 14 5.54 10.47 9.15
C ALA A 14 6.30 11.71 8.63
N ARG A 15 6.96 11.60 7.47
CA ARG A 15 7.82 12.67 6.93
C ARG A 15 7.18 13.46 5.80
N ILE A 16 6.22 12.87 5.08
CA ILE A 16 5.57 13.55 3.95
C ILE A 16 4.50 14.49 4.45
N GLN A 17 3.95 15.30 3.53
CA GLN A 17 2.86 16.22 3.90
C GLN A 17 1.70 15.45 4.53
N PRO A 18 1.16 15.95 5.66
CA PRO A 18 0.06 15.26 6.35
C PRO A 18 -1.15 14.97 5.47
N LYS A 19 -1.52 15.90 4.58
CA LYS A 19 -2.64 15.69 3.66
C LYS A 19 -2.39 14.50 2.74
N VAL A 20 -1.17 14.35 2.23
CA VAL A 20 -0.81 13.25 1.35
C VAL A 20 -0.81 11.94 2.13
N ALA A 21 -0.21 11.94 3.33
CA ALA A 21 -0.20 10.76 4.19
C ALA A 21 -1.61 10.30 4.54
N MET A 22 -2.50 11.23 4.91
CA MET A 22 -3.89 10.91 5.22
C MET A 22 -4.64 10.34 4.02
N SER A 23 -4.41 10.91 2.84
CA SER A 23 -5.04 10.41 1.63
C SER A 23 -4.59 8.98 1.29
N MET A 24 -3.30 8.69 1.46
CA MET A 24 -2.78 7.33 1.28
C MET A 24 -3.40 6.35 2.27
N LEU A 25 -3.45 6.74 3.54
CA LEU A 25 -4.03 5.90 4.60
C LEU A 25 -5.50 5.61 4.34
N THR A 26 -6.28 6.62 3.91
CA THR A 26 -7.68 6.44 3.57
C THR A 26 -7.84 5.40 2.46
N LYS A 27 -7.01 5.45 1.43
CA LYS A 27 -7.05 4.47 0.35
C LYS A 27 -6.64 3.08 0.82
N MET A 28 -5.61 3.00 1.67
CA MET A 28 -5.18 1.70 2.20
C MET A 28 -6.22 1.09 3.12
N GLU A 29 -6.90 1.90 3.92
CA GLU A 29 -8.00 1.42 4.76
C GLU A 29 -9.17 0.90 3.93
N ALA A 30 -9.50 1.58 2.83
CA ALA A 30 -10.53 1.10 1.91
C ALA A 30 -10.16 -0.24 1.28
N ILE A 31 -8.89 -0.40 0.91
CA ILE A 31 -8.40 -1.67 0.36
C ILE A 31 -8.47 -2.76 1.43
N ALA A 32 -8.05 -2.47 2.65
CA ALA A 32 -8.08 -3.45 3.73
C ALA A 32 -9.53 -3.85 4.10
N ALA A 33 -10.47 -2.91 4.00
CA ALA A 33 -11.88 -3.20 4.25
C ALA A 33 -12.46 -4.18 3.23
N ASN A 34 -11.97 -4.16 1.98
CA ASN A 34 -12.45 -5.06 0.93
C ASN A 34 -11.32 -5.40 -0.04
N PRO A 35 -10.35 -6.23 0.38
CA PRO A 35 -9.15 -6.48 -0.41
C PRO A 35 -9.41 -7.26 -1.70
N ALA A 36 -10.51 -8.00 -1.78
CA ALA A 36 -10.87 -8.75 -2.98
C ALA A 36 -11.53 -7.89 -4.04
N ALA A 37 -12.00 -6.70 -3.69
CA ALA A 37 -12.64 -5.81 -4.64
C ALA A 37 -11.60 -5.17 -5.57
N ARG A 38 -12.09 -4.72 -6.72
CA ARG A 38 -11.26 -3.96 -7.65
C ARG A 38 -11.13 -2.52 -7.13
N HIS A 39 -9.89 -2.07 -6.98
CA HIS A 39 -9.61 -0.70 -6.54
C HIS A 39 -8.91 0.07 -7.65
N ALA A 40 -9.25 1.36 -7.79
CA ALA A 40 -8.64 2.22 -8.79
C ALA A 40 -7.13 2.33 -8.55
N ASN A 41 -6.34 2.36 -9.63
CA ASN A 41 -4.90 2.57 -9.60
C ASN A 41 -4.12 1.46 -8.87
N VAL A 42 -4.71 0.28 -8.74
CA VAL A 42 -4.06 -0.88 -8.15
C VAL A 42 -3.74 -1.90 -9.22
N GLU A 43 -2.50 -2.37 -9.24
CA GLU A 43 -2.05 -3.42 -10.13
C GLU A 43 -1.43 -4.55 -9.33
N LYS A 44 -1.67 -5.79 -9.79
CA LYS A 44 -1.00 -6.94 -9.19
C LYS A 44 0.46 -6.95 -9.62
N MET A 45 1.36 -7.21 -8.68
CA MET A 45 2.78 -7.36 -8.98
C MET A 45 3.06 -8.75 -9.51
N GLN A 46 3.83 -8.81 -10.60
CA GLN A 46 4.21 -10.08 -11.20
C GLN A 46 5.33 -10.72 -10.39
N GLY A 47 5.28 -12.05 -10.29
CA GLY A 47 6.33 -12.83 -9.65
C GLY A 47 6.26 -12.87 -8.13
N ILE A 48 5.37 -12.10 -7.51
CA ILE A 48 5.20 -12.09 -6.07
C ILE A 48 3.74 -12.37 -5.76
N LYS A 49 3.48 -13.48 -5.09
CA LYS A 49 2.12 -13.88 -4.74
C LYS A 49 1.49 -12.89 -3.78
N ASN A 50 0.25 -12.51 -4.04
CA ASN A 50 -0.55 -11.64 -3.18
C ASN A 50 0.05 -10.25 -2.96
N ALA A 51 0.93 -9.79 -3.85
CA ALA A 51 1.52 -8.46 -3.78
C ALA A 51 0.91 -7.55 -4.83
N PHE A 52 0.66 -6.31 -4.45
CA PHE A 52 -0.02 -5.32 -5.26
C PHE A 52 0.67 -3.98 -5.13
N ARG A 53 0.47 -3.15 -6.12
CA ARG A 53 1.03 -1.80 -6.16
C ARG A 53 -0.09 -0.79 -6.39
N LEU A 54 -0.19 0.18 -5.49
CA LEU A 54 -1.12 1.30 -5.60
C LEU A 54 -0.36 2.53 -6.07
N ARG A 55 -0.86 3.14 -7.15
CA ARG A 55 -0.34 4.42 -7.61
C ARG A 55 -1.12 5.55 -6.95
N HIS A 56 -0.42 6.46 -6.29
CA HIS A 56 -1.01 7.63 -5.64
C HIS A 56 -0.19 8.86 -6.01
N GLY A 57 -0.57 9.53 -7.11
CA GLY A 57 0.23 10.65 -7.63
C GLY A 57 1.63 10.19 -8.00
N ASP A 58 2.64 10.88 -7.49
CA ASP A 58 4.04 10.52 -7.70
C ASP A 58 4.52 9.45 -6.73
N TRP A 59 3.66 8.98 -5.85
CA TRP A 59 3.99 7.95 -4.87
C TRP A 59 3.53 6.58 -5.33
N ARG A 60 4.25 5.58 -4.88
CA ARG A 60 3.89 4.16 -5.10
C ARG A 60 3.87 3.46 -3.76
N ILE A 61 2.82 2.68 -3.54
CA ILE A 61 2.61 1.93 -2.32
C ILE A 61 2.55 0.46 -2.70
N VAL A 62 3.42 -0.34 -2.12
CA VAL A 62 3.38 -1.80 -2.30
C VAL A 62 2.77 -2.41 -1.05
N TYR A 63 1.80 -3.28 -1.25
CA TYR A 63 1.18 -4.01 -0.14
C TYR A 63 1.02 -5.47 -0.51
N GLU A 64 0.95 -6.29 0.53
CA GLU A 64 0.72 -7.72 0.41
C GLU A 64 -0.53 -8.09 1.20
N ILE A 65 -1.27 -9.05 0.68
CA ILE A 65 -2.43 -9.59 1.38
C ILE A 65 -2.03 -10.93 1.99
N ASP A 66 -2.17 -11.05 3.30
CA ASP A 66 -1.97 -12.31 4.01
C ASP A 66 -3.34 -12.86 4.38
N PRO A 67 -3.88 -13.83 3.61
CA PRO A 67 -5.20 -14.36 3.89
C PRO A 67 -5.26 -15.20 5.17
N ASN A 68 -4.13 -15.78 5.58
CA ASN A 68 -4.09 -16.59 6.78
C ASN A 68 -4.20 -15.75 8.05
N LEU A 69 -3.56 -14.59 8.06
CA LEU A 69 -3.60 -13.67 9.19
C LEU A 69 -4.71 -12.63 9.05
N ALA A 70 -5.41 -12.61 7.91
CA ALA A 70 -6.42 -11.62 7.58
C ALA A 70 -5.86 -10.19 7.70
N VAL A 71 -4.69 -9.96 7.12
CA VAL A 71 -3.96 -8.69 7.19
C VAL A 71 -3.59 -8.22 5.79
N VAL A 72 -3.77 -6.93 5.54
CA VAL A 72 -3.16 -6.22 4.41
C VAL A 72 -1.94 -5.49 4.97
N ARG A 73 -0.76 -5.83 4.47
CA ARG A 73 0.50 -5.28 4.99
C ARG A 73 1.14 -4.37 3.97
N VAL A 74 1.35 -3.11 4.33
CA VAL A 74 2.09 -2.15 3.51
C VAL A 74 3.58 -2.39 3.73
N THR A 75 4.28 -2.78 2.65
CA THR A 75 5.69 -3.17 2.72
C THR A 75 6.63 -2.09 2.20
N LYS A 76 6.18 -1.25 1.28
CA LYS A 76 7.00 -0.18 0.71
C LYS A 76 6.15 1.03 0.38
N ILE A 77 6.70 2.21 0.60
CA ILE A 77 6.20 3.47 0.07
C ILE A 77 7.42 4.21 -0.47
N GLY A 78 7.32 4.71 -1.68
CA GLY A 78 8.40 5.48 -2.27
C GLY A 78 7.94 6.28 -3.46
N PRO A 79 8.79 7.22 -3.90
CA PRO A 79 8.49 7.98 -5.11
C PRO A 79 8.58 7.09 -6.35
N ARG A 80 7.93 7.56 -7.40
CA ARG A 80 7.92 6.91 -8.70
C ARG A 80 9.33 6.46 -9.10
N GLY A 81 9.45 5.19 -9.52
CA GLY A 81 10.69 4.60 -10.00
C GLY A 81 11.53 3.91 -8.94
N GLN A 82 11.42 4.28 -7.67
CA GLN A 82 12.22 3.64 -6.61
C GLN A 82 11.60 2.35 -6.09
N VAL A 83 10.30 2.24 -6.15
CA VAL A 83 9.56 1.09 -5.59
C VAL A 83 9.63 -0.13 -6.49
N TYR A 84 10.14 0.04 -7.69
CA TYR A 84 10.23 -1.04 -8.69
C TYR A 84 11.57 -1.77 -8.66
N ARG A 85 12.45 -1.40 -7.80
CA ARG A 85 13.78 -2.00 -7.70
C ARG A 85 13.84 -3.06 -6.61
#